data_72f4ce3f40d60c6e000bd4602db3086d
#
_entry.id   72f4ce3f40d60c6e000bd4602db3086d
#
_cell.length_a   1.000
_cell.length_b   1.000
_cell.length_c   1.000
_cell.angle_alpha   90.00
_cell.angle_beta   90.00
_cell.angle_gamma   90.00
#
_symmetry.space_group_name_H-M   'P 1'
#
loop_
_entity.id
_entity.type
_entity.pdbx_description
1 polymer ?
#
loop_
_entity_poly.entity_id
_entity_poly.type
_entity_poly.pdbx_seq_one_letter_code
_entity_poly.pdbx_strand_id
1 'polypeptide(L)'
;MGYSLEIEDPGNNIVSLDCVDIQLHSGNILVNGDIPLLSSTDKVHGFVVVSAYDFVQVEDYANRHSDYAAKILSKIWTASAKNIENMGANFLGSDLFYALQPVKDLSLVGKLPSILLTILIMFAYIFFIGPILYLMLRHLHMEIHYRNIVILFTLLFSVFIYMLYDKYRFHGEFYNYAAITDISGNAISEEVYINLRSTDDKSYGINIVGDYNIVPVSFYEGDVKSSENSDVTISYKEDENTININSNSPLLDNIFRLNRLSENTKKYGIESSITLYNDEIFGTVTNKCPCAIKNAAIIMFGKLILLGDLEPEVPKDISGTKVYTVPIIYNSSVANLITGLKNYNKGSGDMYIERLEQNNLIMLYMYLYHSGYNSDARIIGFIDDNEMDYMVKDKNIENSGRNLLSFDVEFSNSLNGSTYQSILAKSPAIIGGGYDSRNNTMYGLDPVILEYQLGTDMNIDELHFEKISGEISDLVDPDIYEIFKGEMSFFNYRTNRYDLKSNDVVTYTKEELAPYLSPSNTMTIRYVDISSVMVALPMLSVSGRLR
;
A
#
# COMPACT_ATOMS: atom_id res chain seq x y z
N MET A 1 29.93 -7.61 31.46
CA MET A 1 29.77 -8.52 32.62
C MET A 1 28.39 -9.11 32.52
N GLY A 2 28.21 -10.41 32.67
CA GLY A 2 26.91 -11.04 32.70
C GLY A 2 26.33 -10.99 34.10
N TYR A 3 25.05 -10.68 34.21
CA TYR A 3 24.29 -10.74 35.47
C TYR A 3 23.31 -11.90 35.38
N SER A 4 23.15 -12.67 36.45
CA SER A 4 22.06 -13.63 36.58
C SER A 4 20.99 -13.03 37.47
N LEU A 5 19.77 -12.86 36.93
CA LEU A 5 18.62 -12.36 37.65
C LEU A 5 17.67 -13.53 37.91
N GLU A 6 17.28 -13.73 39.16
CA GLU A 6 16.26 -14.71 39.52
C GLU A 6 14.91 -14.00 39.69
N ILE A 7 13.90 -14.45 38.93
CA ILE A 7 12.52 -13.96 39.04
C ILE A 7 11.67 -15.05 39.64
N GLU A 8 11.04 -14.76 40.78
CA GLU A 8 10.11 -15.66 41.46
C GLU A 8 8.70 -15.48 40.89
N ASP A 9 8.14 -16.53 40.31
CA ASP A 9 6.76 -16.60 39.82
C ASP A 9 5.80 -16.81 41.01
N PRO A 10 4.57 -16.26 41.02
CA PRO A 10 3.54 -16.53 42.03
C PRO A 10 3.27 -18.01 42.31
N GLY A 11 3.74 -18.93 41.46
CA GLY A 11 3.72 -20.37 41.63
C GLY A 11 4.96 -20.99 42.28
N ASN A 12 5.87 -20.19 42.88
CA ASN A 12 7.16 -20.61 43.45
C ASN A 12 8.14 -21.25 42.43
N ASN A 13 8.02 -20.93 41.15
CA ASN A 13 9.02 -21.32 40.18
C ASN A 13 10.03 -20.16 40.00
N ILE A 14 11.29 -20.48 40.04
CA ILE A 14 12.37 -19.52 39.81
C ILE A 14 12.77 -19.58 38.33
N VAL A 15 12.73 -18.45 37.65
CA VAL A 15 13.30 -18.28 36.30
C VAL A 15 14.61 -17.53 36.44
N SER A 16 15.69 -18.15 36.03
CA SER A 16 17.02 -17.53 36.00
C SER A 16 17.24 -16.92 34.61
N LEU A 17 17.55 -15.64 34.57
CA LEU A 17 17.86 -14.90 33.35
C LEU A 17 19.33 -14.53 33.32
N ASP A 18 20.03 -14.94 32.28
CA ASP A 18 21.38 -14.44 31.99
C ASP A 18 21.25 -13.10 31.25
N CYS A 19 21.59 -12.04 31.95
CA CYS A 19 21.41 -10.67 31.44
C CYS A 19 22.75 -10.04 31.06
N VAL A 20 22.72 -9.19 30.04
CA VAL A 20 23.84 -8.32 29.66
C VAL A 20 23.60 -6.93 30.24
N ASP A 21 24.63 -6.36 30.86
CA ASP A 21 24.55 -4.97 31.35
C ASP A 21 24.46 -3.99 30.18
N ILE A 22 23.29 -3.37 30.02
CA ILE A 22 23.02 -2.39 28.97
C ILE A 22 23.24 -1.00 29.54
N GLN A 23 24.27 -0.30 29.05
CA GLN A 23 24.48 1.12 29.37
C GLN A 23 23.77 1.99 28.33
N LEU A 24 22.70 2.65 28.75
CA LEU A 24 21.92 3.52 27.90
C LEU A 24 22.56 4.92 27.86
N HIS A 25 23.09 5.32 26.69
CA HIS A 25 23.56 6.69 26.49
C HIS A 25 22.43 7.66 26.12
N SER A 26 21.35 7.15 25.49
CA SER A 26 20.15 7.91 25.15
C SER A 26 18.96 6.96 24.98
N GLY A 27 17.76 7.38 25.32
CA GLY A 27 16.53 6.60 25.19
C GLY A 27 15.81 6.39 26.51
N ASN A 28 14.82 5.50 26.52
CA ASN A 28 13.93 5.25 27.64
C ASN A 28 14.08 3.82 28.15
N ILE A 29 14.00 3.63 29.46
CA ILE A 29 13.90 2.31 30.08
C ILE A 29 12.43 1.91 30.10
N LEU A 30 12.08 0.83 29.39
CA LEU A 30 10.71 0.32 29.31
C LEU A 30 10.38 -0.63 30.46
N VAL A 31 11.33 -1.49 30.82
CA VAL A 31 11.24 -2.41 31.94
C VAL A 31 12.54 -2.33 32.72
N ASN A 32 12.43 -1.99 34.01
CA ASN A 32 13.55 -1.88 34.93
C ASN A 32 13.49 -2.99 35.98
N GLY A 33 14.62 -3.65 36.22
CA GLY A 33 14.88 -4.52 37.36
C GLY A 33 16.04 -3.94 38.16
N ASP A 34 16.93 -4.80 38.65
CA ASP A 34 18.23 -4.38 39.19
C ASP A 34 19.13 -3.75 38.10
N ILE A 35 18.87 -4.11 36.85
CA ILE A 35 19.45 -3.53 35.64
C ILE A 35 18.32 -3.25 34.63
N PRO A 36 18.52 -2.36 33.63
CA PRO A 36 17.56 -2.16 32.55
C PRO A 36 17.35 -3.47 31.76
N LEU A 37 16.14 -4.04 31.82
CA LEU A 37 15.81 -5.30 31.15
C LEU A 37 15.34 -5.08 29.71
N LEU A 38 14.54 -4.02 29.49
CA LEU A 38 14.11 -3.57 28.16
C LEU A 38 14.32 -2.08 28.05
N SER A 39 14.95 -1.65 27.00
CA SER A 39 15.22 -0.23 26.74
C SER A 39 14.88 0.12 25.31
N SER A 40 14.40 1.34 25.05
CA SER A 40 14.13 1.84 23.72
C SER A 40 14.92 3.10 23.42
N THR A 41 15.33 3.25 22.17
CA THR A 41 15.91 4.49 21.65
C THR A 41 15.20 4.88 20.36
N ASP A 42 14.82 6.15 20.26
CA ASP A 42 14.18 6.67 19.06
C ASP A 42 15.20 6.86 17.96
N LYS A 43 14.81 6.53 16.73
CA LYS A 43 15.53 6.78 15.49
C LYS A 43 14.63 7.58 14.55
N VAL A 44 15.22 8.20 13.55
CA VAL A 44 14.53 9.13 12.63
C VAL A 44 13.23 8.53 12.05
N HIS A 45 13.21 7.22 11.78
CA HIS A 45 12.07 6.52 11.16
C HIS A 45 11.53 5.36 12.02
N GLY A 46 11.68 5.44 13.34
CA GLY A 46 11.20 4.41 14.24
C GLY A 46 11.93 4.37 15.56
N PHE A 47 11.85 3.26 16.23
CA PHE A 47 12.57 3.05 17.48
C PHE A 47 13.18 1.65 17.52
N VAL A 48 14.28 1.52 18.25
CA VAL A 48 14.95 0.26 18.49
C VAL A 48 14.74 -0.14 19.94
N VAL A 49 14.26 -1.35 20.17
CA VAL A 49 14.15 -1.92 21.51
C VAL A 49 15.26 -2.93 21.69
N VAL A 50 15.98 -2.81 22.79
CA VAL A 50 17.06 -3.70 23.17
C VAL A 50 16.66 -4.46 24.43
N SER A 51 16.71 -5.79 24.36
CA SER A 51 16.55 -6.67 25.53
C SER A 51 17.90 -7.02 26.14
N ALA A 52 17.98 -6.97 27.47
CA ALA A 52 19.14 -7.39 28.23
C ALA A 52 19.27 -8.93 28.33
N TYR A 53 18.23 -9.68 28.00
CA TYR A 53 18.16 -11.14 28.07
C TYR A 53 17.61 -11.73 26.78
N ASP A 54 17.89 -13.00 26.54
CA ASP A 54 17.33 -13.75 25.40
C ASP A 54 15.89 -14.19 25.75
N PHE A 55 14.94 -13.90 24.84
CA PHE A 55 13.52 -14.29 25.00
C PHE A 55 13.33 -15.82 25.09
N VAL A 56 14.25 -16.62 24.57
CA VAL A 56 14.23 -18.08 24.70
C VAL A 56 14.30 -18.51 26.18
N GLN A 57 15.00 -17.76 27.04
CA GLN A 57 15.13 -18.08 28.46
C GLN A 57 13.80 -17.95 29.24
N VAL A 58 12.85 -17.22 28.70
CA VAL A 58 11.51 -17.02 29.31
C VAL A 58 10.43 -17.88 28.66
N GLU A 59 10.76 -18.83 27.77
CA GLU A 59 9.79 -19.67 27.08
C GLU A 59 8.86 -20.40 28.04
N ASP A 60 9.39 -21.08 29.03
CA ASP A 60 8.60 -21.81 30.04
C ASP A 60 7.71 -20.90 30.87
N TYR A 61 8.15 -19.67 31.15
CA TYR A 61 7.37 -18.65 31.81
C TYR A 61 6.25 -18.14 30.92
N ALA A 62 6.57 -17.81 29.65
CA ALA A 62 5.60 -17.33 28.68
C ALA A 62 4.50 -18.36 28.38
N ASN A 63 4.83 -19.64 28.32
CA ASN A 63 3.89 -20.72 28.12
C ASN A 63 2.92 -20.89 29.28
N ARG A 64 3.34 -20.57 30.51
CA ARG A 64 2.47 -20.59 31.70
C ARG A 64 1.65 -19.30 31.87
N HIS A 65 2.09 -18.21 31.31
CA HIS A 65 1.47 -16.88 31.39
C HIS A 65 1.11 -16.39 29.99
N SER A 66 -0.09 -16.75 29.51
CA SER A 66 -0.56 -16.45 28.15
C SER A 66 -0.63 -14.95 27.82
N ASP A 67 -0.63 -14.08 28.83
CA ASP A 67 -0.64 -12.61 28.70
C ASP A 67 0.77 -11.99 28.68
N TYR A 68 1.83 -12.79 28.82
CA TYR A 68 3.21 -12.30 28.88
C TYR A 68 3.60 -11.51 27.63
N ALA A 69 3.40 -12.11 26.45
CA ALA A 69 3.72 -11.46 25.18
C ALA A 69 2.93 -10.15 24.99
N ALA A 70 1.64 -10.15 25.34
CA ALA A 70 0.80 -8.95 25.27
C ALA A 70 1.32 -7.85 26.21
N LYS A 71 1.75 -8.20 27.43
CA LYS A 71 2.32 -7.24 28.39
C LYS A 71 3.65 -6.65 27.91
N ILE A 72 4.55 -7.46 27.33
CA ILE A 72 5.79 -6.96 26.74
C ILE A 72 5.50 -6.03 25.57
N LEU A 73 4.63 -6.44 24.63
CA LEU A 73 4.24 -5.62 23.50
C LEU A 73 3.58 -4.30 23.94
N SER A 74 2.75 -4.32 25.00
CA SER A 74 2.13 -3.10 25.54
C SER A 74 3.14 -2.13 26.16
N LYS A 75 4.28 -2.61 26.64
CA LYS A 75 5.39 -1.77 27.11
C LYS A 75 6.18 -1.17 25.97
N ILE A 76 6.35 -1.93 24.89
CA ILE A 76 7.09 -1.50 23.69
C ILE A 76 6.25 -0.46 22.91
N TRP A 77 4.95 -0.71 22.75
CA TRP A 77 4.03 0.15 21.98
C TRP A 77 3.01 0.83 22.91
N THR A 78 3.43 1.84 23.62
CA THR A 78 2.62 2.51 24.65
C THR A 78 1.33 3.19 24.19
N ALA A 79 1.16 3.45 22.88
CA ALA A 79 -0.06 4.07 22.35
C ALA A 79 -0.81 3.22 21.30
N SER A 80 -0.13 2.26 20.67
CA SER A 80 -0.67 1.52 19.51
C SER A 80 -1.13 0.09 19.85
N ALA A 81 -0.87 -0.44 21.04
CA ALA A 81 -1.17 -1.83 21.38
C ALA A 81 -2.66 -2.15 21.31
N LYS A 82 -3.54 -1.23 21.73
CA LYS A 82 -4.99 -1.40 21.58
C LYS A 82 -5.44 -1.41 20.12
N ASN A 83 -4.75 -0.66 19.27
CA ASN A 83 -5.02 -0.66 17.83
C ASN A 83 -4.53 -1.95 17.17
N ILE A 84 -3.40 -2.52 17.62
CA ILE A 84 -2.87 -3.79 17.11
C ILE A 84 -3.77 -4.96 17.48
N GLU A 85 -4.34 -4.98 18.67
CA GLU A 85 -5.28 -6.03 19.11
C GLU A 85 -6.55 -6.03 18.26
N ASN A 86 -7.05 -4.85 17.89
CA ASN A 86 -8.15 -4.68 16.94
C ASN A 86 -7.72 -4.92 15.47
N MET A 87 -6.43 -4.71 15.14
CA MET A 87 -5.86 -4.97 13.82
C MET A 87 -5.63 -6.47 13.55
N GLY A 88 -5.27 -7.25 14.58
CA GLY A 88 -4.80 -8.62 14.40
C GLY A 88 -5.85 -9.62 13.95
N ALA A 89 -7.13 -9.44 14.30
CA ALA A 89 -8.16 -10.43 14.05
C ALA A 89 -8.91 -10.24 12.71
N ASN A 90 -9.06 -9.00 12.21
CA ASN A 90 -9.87 -8.71 11.02
C ASN A 90 -9.08 -8.18 9.82
N PHE A 91 -7.82 -7.82 10.02
CA PHE A 91 -7.07 -7.02 9.06
C PHE A 91 -6.31 -7.81 8.00
N LEU A 92 -5.84 -9.01 8.32
CA LEU A 92 -5.00 -9.79 7.41
C LEU A 92 -5.78 -10.58 6.36
N GLY A 93 -7.08 -10.75 6.51
CA GLY A 93 -7.88 -11.60 5.62
C GLY A 93 -8.54 -10.84 4.47
N SER A 94 -9.43 -9.91 4.76
CA SER A 94 -10.29 -9.29 3.74
C SER A 94 -9.61 -8.16 2.99
N ASP A 95 -8.88 -7.28 3.69
CA ASP A 95 -8.34 -6.07 3.06
C ASP A 95 -7.13 -6.38 2.18
N LEU A 96 -6.27 -7.33 2.60
CA LEU A 96 -5.18 -7.83 1.76
C LEU A 96 -5.71 -8.55 0.52
N PHE A 97 -6.83 -9.25 0.63
CA PHE A 97 -7.51 -9.85 -0.51
C PHE A 97 -7.87 -8.81 -1.57
N TYR A 98 -8.53 -7.72 -1.17
CA TYR A 98 -8.89 -6.64 -2.10
C TYR A 98 -7.67 -5.93 -2.68
N ALA A 99 -6.61 -5.74 -1.90
CA ALA A 99 -5.38 -5.14 -2.36
C ALA A 99 -4.61 -6.02 -3.37
N LEU A 100 -4.71 -7.35 -3.24
CA LEU A 100 -4.08 -8.32 -4.15
C LEU A 100 -5.00 -8.79 -5.30
N GLN A 101 -6.28 -8.45 -5.27
CA GLN A 101 -7.20 -8.74 -6.38
C GLN A 101 -6.62 -8.35 -7.74
N PRO A 102 -5.99 -7.16 -7.87
CA PRO A 102 -5.34 -6.76 -9.11
C PRO A 102 -4.25 -7.69 -9.60
N VAL A 103 -3.47 -8.29 -8.71
CA VAL A 103 -2.42 -9.26 -9.08
C VAL A 103 -3.01 -10.52 -9.70
N LYS A 104 -4.23 -10.87 -9.33
CA LYS A 104 -4.95 -12.01 -9.93
C LYS A 104 -5.35 -11.75 -11.38
N ASP A 105 -5.79 -10.54 -11.69
CA ASP A 105 -6.52 -10.24 -12.93
C ASP A 105 -5.66 -9.63 -14.04
N LEU A 106 -4.45 -9.14 -13.72
CA LEU A 106 -3.59 -8.38 -14.63
C LEU A 106 -3.28 -9.10 -15.95
N SER A 107 -3.09 -10.42 -15.95
CA SER A 107 -2.73 -11.15 -17.17
C SER A 107 -3.89 -11.39 -18.13
N LEU A 108 -5.11 -11.49 -17.62
CA LEU A 108 -6.27 -11.85 -18.42
C LEU A 108 -6.74 -10.70 -19.31
N VAL A 109 -6.60 -9.46 -18.84
CA VAL A 109 -7.11 -8.28 -19.56
C VAL A 109 -6.32 -7.99 -20.82
N GLY A 110 -4.99 -8.16 -20.81
CA GLY A 110 -4.12 -7.87 -21.95
C GLY A 110 -4.21 -8.88 -23.09
N LYS A 111 -4.67 -10.09 -22.83
CA LYS A 111 -4.77 -11.17 -23.82
C LYS A 111 -6.18 -11.42 -24.35
N LEU A 112 -7.19 -10.69 -23.87
CA LEU A 112 -8.54 -10.87 -24.39
C LEU A 112 -8.64 -10.38 -25.84
N PRO A 113 -9.10 -11.22 -26.78
CA PRO A 113 -9.31 -10.79 -28.15
C PRO A 113 -10.41 -9.72 -28.20
N SER A 114 -10.25 -8.75 -29.09
CA SER A 114 -11.26 -7.72 -29.28
C SER A 114 -12.62 -8.32 -29.62
N ILE A 115 -13.62 -8.09 -28.75
CA ILE A 115 -15.00 -8.57 -28.94
C ILE A 115 -15.56 -8.09 -30.29
N LEU A 116 -15.28 -6.83 -30.66
CA LEU A 116 -15.71 -6.28 -31.95
C LEU A 116 -15.13 -7.04 -33.13
N LEU A 117 -13.82 -7.35 -33.07
CA LEU A 117 -13.15 -8.15 -34.12
C LEU A 117 -13.76 -9.56 -34.22
N THR A 118 -14.01 -10.19 -33.07
CA THR A 118 -14.65 -11.52 -33.02
C THR A 118 -16.04 -11.49 -33.65
N ILE A 119 -16.87 -10.52 -33.27
CA ILE A 119 -18.20 -10.34 -33.86
C ILE A 119 -18.11 -10.11 -35.38
N LEU A 120 -17.20 -9.27 -35.84
CA LEU A 120 -17.01 -8.96 -37.25
C LEU A 120 -16.59 -10.21 -38.04
N ILE A 121 -15.67 -11.02 -37.52
CA ILE A 121 -15.25 -12.27 -38.11
C ILE A 121 -16.43 -13.26 -38.19
N MET A 122 -17.23 -13.38 -37.14
CA MET A 122 -18.42 -14.23 -37.11
C MET A 122 -19.47 -13.77 -38.16
N PHE A 123 -19.73 -12.48 -38.24
CA PHE A 123 -20.63 -11.93 -39.28
C PHE A 123 -20.10 -12.19 -40.69
N ALA A 124 -18.83 -11.95 -40.95
CA ALA A 124 -18.20 -12.23 -42.23
C ALA A 124 -18.32 -13.72 -42.62
N TYR A 125 -18.12 -14.62 -41.65
CA TYR A 125 -18.29 -16.05 -41.84
C TYR A 125 -19.76 -16.43 -42.23
N ILE A 126 -20.73 -15.96 -41.48
CA ILE A 126 -22.17 -16.22 -41.72
C ILE A 126 -22.55 -15.68 -43.10
N PHE A 127 -22.10 -14.47 -43.44
CA PHE A 127 -22.41 -13.83 -44.72
C PHE A 127 -21.75 -14.55 -45.88
N PHE A 128 -20.52 -15.06 -45.68
CA PHE A 128 -19.81 -15.83 -46.71
C PHE A 128 -20.47 -17.19 -46.96
N ILE A 129 -20.71 -17.99 -45.92
CA ILE A 129 -21.28 -19.35 -46.06
C ILE A 129 -22.76 -19.31 -46.49
N GLY A 130 -23.54 -18.36 -45.99
CA GLY A 130 -24.94 -18.25 -46.35
C GLY A 130 -25.13 -17.72 -47.79
N PRO A 131 -25.33 -16.41 -47.93
CA PRO A 131 -25.74 -15.85 -49.22
C PRO A 131 -24.66 -15.94 -50.31
N ILE A 132 -23.37 -15.64 -49.98
CA ILE A 132 -22.35 -15.58 -51.02
C ILE A 132 -22.08 -16.97 -51.60
N LEU A 133 -21.82 -17.95 -50.77
CA LEU A 133 -21.50 -19.32 -51.22
C LEU A 133 -22.70 -19.94 -51.95
N TYR A 134 -23.91 -19.71 -51.48
CA TYR A 134 -25.12 -20.17 -52.12
C TYR A 134 -25.28 -19.59 -53.55
N LEU A 135 -25.16 -18.26 -53.69
CA LEU A 135 -25.27 -17.59 -55.00
C LEU A 135 -24.15 -18.00 -55.96
N MET A 136 -22.93 -18.18 -55.44
CA MET A 136 -21.78 -18.66 -56.23
C MET A 136 -22.00 -20.08 -56.77
N LEU A 137 -22.45 -21.00 -55.92
CA LEU A 137 -22.73 -22.37 -56.31
C LEU A 137 -23.93 -22.48 -57.27
N ARG A 138 -24.93 -21.64 -57.09
CA ARG A 138 -26.06 -21.52 -58.01
C ARG A 138 -25.60 -21.06 -59.41
N HIS A 139 -24.72 -20.06 -59.45
CA HIS A 139 -24.15 -19.58 -60.72
C HIS A 139 -23.30 -20.65 -61.45
N LEU A 140 -22.63 -21.50 -60.68
CA LEU A 140 -21.82 -22.63 -61.20
C LEU A 140 -22.63 -23.89 -61.42
N HIS A 141 -23.95 -23.91 -61.22
CA HIS A 141 -24.84 -25.09 -61.35
C HIS A 141 -24.41 -26.26 -60.45
N MET A 142 -23.78 -25.97 -59.26
CA MET A 142 -23.26 -26.97 -58.34
C MET A 142 -24.04 -26.99 -57.00
N GLU A 143 -25.27 -26.63 -57.00
CA GLU A 143 -26.15 -26.50 -55.79
C GLU A 143 -26.22 -27.80 -54.98
N ILE A 144 -26.16 -28.96 -55.66
CA ILE A 144 -26.23 -30.28 -55.02
C ILE A 144 -25.05 -30.48 -54.04
N HIS A 145 -23.93 -29.86 -54.28
CA HIS A 145 -22.73 -29.97 -53.46
C HIS A 145 -22.67 -28.95 -52.31
N TYR A 146 -23.65 -28.05 -52.18
CA TYR A 146 -23.67 -27.00 -51.18
C TYR A 146 -23.36 -27.50 -49.76
N ARG A 147 -24.06 -28.55 -49.31
CA ARG A 147 -23.86 -29.14 -48.00
C ARG A 147 -22.43 -29.58 -47.74
N ASN A 148 -21.81 -30.26 -48.69
CA ASN A 148 -20.45 -30.80 -48.54
C ASN A 148 -19.41 -29.65 -48.53
N ILE A 149 -19.64 -28.64 -49.35
CA ILE A 149 -18.78 -27.46 -49.42
C ILE A 149 -18.89 -26.62 -48.14
N VAL A 150 -20.10 -26.46 -47.60
CA VAL A 150 -20.30 -25.80 -46.29
C VAL A 150 -19.51 -26.51 -45.19
N ILE A 151 -19.56 -27.84 -45.11
CA ILE A 151 -18.81 -28.62 -44.12
C ILE A 151 -17.31 -28.38 -44.27
N LEU A 152 -16.78 -28.39 -45.52
CA LEU A 152 -15.37 -28.14 -45.81
C LEU A 152 -14.96 -26.72 -45.33
N PHE A 153 -15.74 -25.70 -45.71
CA PHE A 153 -15.46 -24.33 -45.32
C PHE A 153 -15.56 -24.11 -43.80
N THR A 154 -16.52 -24.75 -43.13
CA THR A 154 -16.63 -24.70 -41.68
C THR A 154 -15.38 -25.28 -41.01
N LEU A 155 -14.86 -26.39 -41.52
CA LEU A 155 -13.65 -27.02 -41.01
C LEU A 155 -12.43 -26.12 -41.22
N LEU A 156 -12.26 -25.56 -42.44
CA LEU A 156 -11.18 -24.62 -42.72
C LEU A 156 -11.26 -23.34 -41.88
N PHE A 157 -12.47 -22.81 -41.68
CA PHE A 157 -12.69 -21.65 -40.84
C PHE A 157 -12.39 -21.94 -39.36
N SER A 158 -12.73 -23.13 -38.88
CA SER A 158 -12.39 -23.55 -37.52
C SER A 158 -10.88 -23.60 -37.28
N VAL A 159 -10.13 -24.14 -38.28
CA VAL A 159 -8.66 -24.14 -38.22
C VAL A 159 -8.11 -22.71 -38.28
N PHE A 160 -8.69 -21.86 -39.15
CA PHE A 160 -8.30 -20.46 -39.24
C PHE A 160 -8.53 -19.70 -37.94
N ILE A 161 -9.71 -19.85 -37.31
CA ILE A 161 -10.01 -19.26 -36.01
C ILE A 161 -9.04 -19.79 -34.94
N TYR A 162 -8.77 -21.09 -34.92
CA TYR A 162 -7.82 -21.69 -34.00
C TYR A 162 -6.43 -21.02 -34.12
N MET A 163 -5.90 -20.88 -35.35
CA MET A 163 -4.61 -20.22 -35.57
C MET A 163 -4.61 -18.74 -35.21
N LEU A 164 -5.71 -18.03 -35.52
CA LEU A 164 -5.82 -16.59 -35.24
C LEU A 164 -5.87 -16.29 -33.75
N TYR A 165 -6.51 -17.15 -32.98
CA TYR A 165 -6.65 -16.98 -31.54
C TYR A 165 -5.56 -17.69 -30.73
N ASP A 166 -4.66 -18.43 -31.37
CA ASP A 166 -3.58 -19.15 -30.69
C ASP A 166 -2.67 -18.20 -29.87
N LYS A 167 -2.39 -17.02 -30.42
CA LYS A 167 -1.63 -15.97 -29.71
C LYS A 167 -2.30 -15.42 -28.45
N TYR A 168 -3.61 -15.64 -28.27
CA TYR A 168 -4.36 -15.22 -27.09
C TYR A 168 -4.49 -16.34 -26.05
N ARG A 169 -3.96 -17.52 -26.33
CA ARG A 169 -3.95 -18.63 -25.40
C ARG A 169 -2.72 -18.57 -24.51
N PHE A 170 -2.93 -18.90 -23.26
CA PHE A 170 -1.83 -19.25 -22.38
C PHE A 170 -1.42 -20.70 -22.68
N HIS A 171 -0.12 -20.96 -22.74
CA HIS A 171 0.43 -22.28 -22.98
C HIS A 171 1.26 -22.69 -21.78
N GLY A 172 0.81 -23.74 -21.06
CA GLY A 172 1.52 -24.25 -19.92
C GLY A 172 1.45 -23.32 -18.71
N GLU A 173 2.59 -23.04 -18.15
CA GLU A 173 2.78 -22.24 -16.95
C GLU A 173 2.92 -20.76 -17.29
N PHE A 174 2.36 -19.90 -16.47
CA PHE A 174 2.51 -18.45 -16.55
C PHE A 174 2.36 -17.81 -15.17
N TYR A 175 2.87 -16.59 -15.02
CA TYR A 175 2.71 -15.88 -13.76
C TYR A 175 2.44 -14.39 -13.95
N ASN A 176 1.74 -13.84 -12.98
CA ASN A 176 1.59 -12.41 -12.80
C ASN A 176 2.34 -11.96 -11.58
N TYR A 177 2.85 -10.74 -11.60
CA TYR A 177 3.53 -10.20 -10.45
C TYR A 177 3.19 -8.73 -10.21
N ALA A 178 3.31 -8.33 -8.95
CA ALA A 178 3.33 -6.95 -8.49
C ALA A 178 4.55 -6.80 -7.59
N ALA A 179 5.53 -6.01 -8.02
CA ALA A 179 6.77 -5.80 -7.28
C ALA A 179 6.83 -4.39 -6.72
N ILE A 180 7.20 -4.29 -5.45
CA ILE A 180 7.47 -3.04 -4.76
C ILE A 180 8.94 -3.08 -4.32
N THR A 181 9.72 -2.14 -4.81
CA THR A 181 11.13 -2.00 -4.46
C THR A 181 11.30 -0.72 -3.66
N ASP A 182 11.54 -0.86 -2.37
CA ASP A 182 11.74 0.24 -1.45
C ASP A 182 13.22 0.50 -1.22
N ILE A 183 13.65 1.72 -1.51
CA ILE A 183 15.04 2.13 -1.49
C ILE A 183 15.23 3.18 -0.40
N SER A 184 15.98 2.80 0.64
CA SER A 184 16.28 3.66 1.78
C SER A 184 17.78 3.69 2.03
N GLY A 185 18.43 4.78 1.65
CA GLY A 185 19.88 4.93 1.74
C GLY A 185 20.61 3.86 0.92
N ASN A 186 21.39 2.99 1.59
CA ASN A 186 22.14 1.90 0.94
C ASN A 186 21.43 0.54 0.97
N ALA A 187 20.16 0.48 1.43
CA ALA A 187 19.38 -0.74 1.51
C ALA A 187 18.27 -0.76 0.47
N ILE A 188 18.02 -1.91 -0.12
CA ILE A 188 16.87 -2.20 -0.97
C ILE A 188 16.03 -3.27 -0.31
N SER A 189 14.77 -2.97 -0.05
CA SER A 189 13.76 -3.93 0.36
C SER A 189 12.86 -4.24 -0.81
N GLU A 190 12.80 -5.48 -1.22
CA GLU A 190 11.94 -5.95 -2.31
C GLU A 190 10.80 -6.77 -1.73
N GLU A 191 9.59 -6.42 -2.11
CA GLU A 191 8.39 -7.18 -1.80
C GLU A 191 7.64 -7.46 -3.10
N VAL A 192 7.55 -8.74 -3.44
CA VAL A 192 6.98 -9.20 -4.70
C VAL A 192 5.85 -10.17 -4.44
N TYR A 193 4.71 -9.90 -4.99
CA TYR A 193 3.58 -10.81 -5.02
C TYR A 193 3.54 -11.47 -6.39
N ILE A 194 3.61 -12.80 -6.40
CA ILE A 194 3.57 -13.62 -7.61
C ILE A 194 2.33 -14.50 -7.56
N ASN A 195 1.55 -14.51 -8.65
CA ASN A 195 0.46 -15.45 -8.85
C ASN A 195 0.84 -16.45 -9.96
N LEU A 196 1.07 -17.68 -9.56
CA LEU A 196 1.44 -18.79 -10.45
C LEU A 196 0.21 -19.54 -10.90
N ARG A 197 0.10 -19.77 -12.20
CA ARG A 197 -1.00 -20.50 -12.82
C ARG A 197 -0.47 -21.46 -13.87
N SER A 198 -1.23 -22.50 -14.16
CA SER A 198 -1.01 -23.38 -15.30
C SER A 198 -2.32 -23.69 -16.03
N THR A 199 -2.26 -23.87 -17.33
CA THR A 199 -3.40 -24.38 -18.12
C THR A 199 -3.57 -25.88 -17.99
N ASP A 200 -2.54 -26.58 -17.51
CA ASP A 200 -2.51 -28.01 -17.35
C ASP A 200 -2.89 -28.43 -15.93
N ASP A 201 -3.44 -29.61 -15.79
CA ASP A 201 -3.74 -30.24 -14.51
C ASP A 201 -2.56 -31.10 -13.97
N LYS A 202 -1.34 -30.72 -14.28
CA LYS A 202 -0.10 -31.39 -13.86
C LYS A 202 0.61 -30.62 -12.78
N SER A 203 1.46 -31.34 -12.04
CA SER A 203 2.43 -30.66 -11.16
C SER A 203 3.37 -29.78 -11.97
N TYR A 204 3.65 -28.59 -11.47
CA TYR A 204 4.58 -27.65 -12.07
C TYR A 204 5.34 -26.88 -10.99
N GLY A 205 6.42 -26.22 -11.38
CA GLY A 205 7.20 -25.43 -10.45
C GLY A 205 8.02 -24.38 -11.13
N ILE A 206 8.40 -23.36 -10.38
CA ILE A 206 9.30 -22.32 -10.86
C ILE A 206 10.52 -22.20 -9.92
N ASN A 207 11.61 -21.79 -10.53
CA ASN A 207 12.86 -21.53 -9.84
C ASN A 207 13.05 -20.02 -9.70
N ILE A 208 13.18 -19.57 -8.44
CA ILE A 208 13.41 -18.18 -8.07
C ILE A 208 14.89 -18.02 -7.74
N VAL A 209 15.56 -17.14 -8.45
CA VAL A 209 16.97 -16.81 -8.26
C VAL A 209 17.10 -15.77 -7.15
N GLY A 210 18.04 -15.98 -6.23
CA GLY A 210 18.33 -15.07 -5.14
C GLY A 210 17.77 -15.53 -3.80
N ASP A 211 18.16 -14.80 -2.76
CA ASP A 211 17.86 -15.11 -1.37
C ASP A 211 16.51 -14.50 -0.95
N TYR A 212 15.42 -14.99 -1.57
CA TYR A 212 14.07 -14.56 -1.23
C TYR A 212 13.46 -15.47 -0.17
N ASN A 213 12.88 -14.87 0.85
CA ASN A 213 11.96 -15.56 1.73
C ASN A 213 10.59 -15.66 1.04
N ILE A 214 10.08 -16.88 0.86
CA ILE A 214 8.86 -17.18 0.09
C ILE A 214 7.77 -17.66 1.04
N VAL A 215 6.64 -16.96 1.05
CA VAL A 215 5.49 -17.29 1.90
C VAL A 215 4.25 -17.44 1.03
N PRO A 216 3.53 -18.59 1.08
CA PRO A 216 2.24 -18.73 0.44
C PRO A 216 1.23 -17.74 1.04
N VAL A 217 0.44 -17.10 0.18
CA VAL A 217 -0.62 -16.18 0.61
C VAL A 217 -1.96 -16.88 0.45
N SER A 218 -2.64 -17.13 1.57
CA SER A 218 -3.98 -17.72 1.59
C SER A 218 -5.01 -16.64 1.85
N PHE A 219 -6.12 -16.68 1.10
CA PHE A 219 -7.25 -15.78 1.29
C PHE A 219 -8.43 -16.53 1.90
N TYR A 220 -9.07 -15.88 2.85
CA TYR A 220 -10.38 -16.29 3.34
C TYR A 220 -11.45 -15.51 2.54
N GLU A 221 -12.10 -16.15 1.59
CA GLU A 221 -13.26 -15.63 0.90
C GLU A 221 -14.49 -16.42 1.37
N GLY A 222 -15.14 -15.94 2.42
CA GLY A 222 -16.30 -16.62 3.00
C GLY A 222 -15.97 -18.06 3.44
N ASP A 223 -16.83 -19.02 3.09
CA ASP A 223 -16.67 -20.44 3.42
C ASP A 223 -15.74 -21.23 2.47
N VAL A 224 -15.08 -20.56 1.50
CA VAL A 224 -14.23 -21.20 0.51
C VAL A 224 -12.76 -20.91 0.81
N LYS A 225 -12.06 -21.89 1.32
CA LYS A 225 -10.59 -21.88 1.43
C LYS A 225 -10.00 -22.07 0.03
N SER A 226 -9.57 -20.97 -0.60
CA SER A 226 -9.01 -20.99 -1.96
C SER A 226 -7.67 -21.73 -2.08
N SER A 227 -6.98 -22.02 -0.98
CA SER A 227 -5.66 -22.69 -0.98
C SER A 227 -5.67 -24.14 -0.46
N GLU A 228 -6.82 -24.72 -0.11
CA GLU A 228 -6.84 -26.07 0.48
C GLU A 228 -6.59 -27.21 -0.53
N ASN A 229 -6.55 -26.92 -1.84
CA ASN A 229 -6.44 -27.95 -2.86
C ASN A 229 -5.08 -28.03 -3.56
N SER A 230 -4.13 -27.14 -3.30
CA SER A 230 -2.80 -27.24 -3.87
C SER A 230 -1.78 -27.68 -2.81
N ASP A 231 -1.17 -28.84 -3.07
CA ASP A 231 0.00 -29.32 -2.31
C ASP A 231 1.22 -28.56 -2.81
N VAL A 232 1.68 -27.58 -2.01
CA VAL A 232 2.79 -26.71 -2.36
C VAL A 232 4.02 -27.08 -1.54
N THR A 233 5.14 -27.26 -2.23
CA THR A 233 6.45 -27.48 -1.59
C THR A 233 7.42 -26.38 -1.97
N ILE A 234 7.99 -25.70 -0.97
CA ILE A 234 9.02 -24.68 -1.18
C ILE A 234 10.36 -25.27 -0.72
N SER A 235 11.33 -25.28 -1.63
CA SER A 235 12.69 -25.77 -1.36
C SER A 235 13.69 -24.63 -1.44
N TYR A 236 14.42 -24.38 -0.36
CA TYR A 236 15.45 -23.36 -0.28
C TYR A 236 16.82 -23.96 -0.54
N LYS A 237 17.58 -23.37 -1.43
CA LYS A 237 18.98 -23.69 -1.74
C LYS A 237 19.81 -22.40 -1.71
N GLU A 238 21.12 -22.55 -1.67
CA GLU A 238 22.05 -21.41 -1.49
C GLU A 238 21.87 -20.29 -2.55
N ASP A 239 21.65 -20.67 -3.81
CA ASP A 239 21.53 -19.69 -4.91
C ASP A 239 20.14 -19.66 -5.59
N GLU A 240 19.26 -20.57 -5.22
CA GLU A 240 18.00 -20.78 -5.95
C GLU A 240 16.93 -21.42 -5.08
N ASN A 241 15.78 -20.81 -5.03
CA ASN A 241 14.60 -21.34 -4.36
C ASN A 241 13.62 -21.93 -5.38
N THR A 242 13.03 -23.06 -5.07
CA THR A 242 12.08 -23.73 -5.97
C THR A 242 10.70 -23.77 -5.32
N ILE A 243 9.69 -23.30 -6.03
CA ILE A 243 8.30 -23.46 -5.67
C ILE A 243 7.73 -24.58 -6.54
N ASN A 244 7.26 -25.66 -5.95
CA ASN A 244 6.59 -26.77 -6.64
C ASN A 244 5.13 -26.84 -6.19
N ILE A 245 4.23 -26.92 -7.17
CA ILE A 245 2.80 -27.09 -6.97
C ILE A 245 2.49 -28.52 -7.46
N ASN A 246 2.27 -29.44 -6.51
CA ASN A 246 2.17 -30.87 -6.80
C ASN A 246 0.76 -31.31 -7.24
N SER A 247 -0.26 -30.56 -6.82
CA SER A 247 -1.66 -30.78 -7.23
C SER A 247 -2.24 -29.45 -7.69
N ASN A 248 -2.75 -29.41 -8.90
CA ASN A 248 -3.27 -28.17 -9.48
C ASN A 248 -4.56 -28.43 -10.25
N SER A 249 -5.53 -27.53 -10.08
CA SER A 249 -6.64 -27.40 -11.02
C SER A 249 -6.27 -26.36 -12.07
N PRO A 250 -6.61 -26.54 -13.35
CA PRO A 250 -6.30 -25.55 -14.38
C PRO A 250 -6.75 -24.16 -13.99
N LEU A 251 -5.84 -23.18 -14.17
CA LEU A 251 -6.04 -21.75 -13.87
C LEU A 251 -6.30 -21.40 -12.39
N LEU A 252 -6.01 -22.31 -11.46
CA LEU A 252 -6.09 -22.02 -10.04
C LEU A 252 -5.04 -20.96 -9.65
N ASP A 253 -5.46 -20.00 -8.83
CA ASP A 253 -4.56 -18.99 -8.26
C ASP A 253 -3.67 -19.60 -7.19
N ASN A 254 -2.35 -19.47 -7.37
CA ASN A 254 -1.36 -19.83 -6.37
C ASN A 254 -0.49 -18.60 -6.11
N ILE A 255 -0.82 -17.85 -5.04
CA ILE A 255 -0.18 -16.57 -4.76
C ILE A 255 0.90 -16.76 -3.69
N PHE A 256 2.07 -16.20 -3.97
CA PHE A 256 3.21 -16.19 -3.06
C PHE A 256 3.69 -14.77 -2.86
N ARG A 257 4.06 -14.46 -1.64
CA ARG A 257 4.80 -13.26 -1.27
C ARG A 257 6.28 -13.63 -1.17
N LEU A 258 7.10 -12.91 -1.91
CA LEU A 258 8.56 -13.02 -1.89
C LEU A 258 9.11 -11.73 -1.30
N ASN A 259 9.95 -11.84 -0.31
CA ASN A 259 10.62 -10.67 0.26
C ASN A 259 12.12 -10.89 0.38
N ARG A 260 12.86 -9.81 0.14
CA ARG A 260 14.33 -9.79 0.23
C ARG A 260 14.80 -8.42 0.71
N LEU A 261 15.83 -8.43 1.53
CA LEU A 261 16.60 -7.24 1.88
C LEU A 261 18.02 -7.38 1.30
N SER A 262 18.47 -6.41 0.54
CA SER A 262 19.76 -6.42 -0.13
C SER A 262 20.47 -5.07 -0.07
N GLU A 263 21.76 -5.04 -0.40
CA GLU A 263 22.49 -3.79 -0.56
C GLU A 263 22.18 -3.14 -1.93
N ASN A 264 22.13 -1.81 -1.96
CA ASN A 264 21.90 -1.03 -3.17
C ASN A 264 23.14 -1.01 -4.08
N THR A 265 23.50 -2.15 -4.65
CA THR A 265 24.63 -2.28 -5.58
C THR A 265 24.39 -1.59 -6.91
N LYS A 266 23.14 -1.40 -7.31
CA LYS A 266 22.73 -0.71 -8.54
C LYS A 266 22.78 0.79 -8.43
N LYS A 267 22.99 1.33 -7.23
CA LYS A 267 23.03 2.75 -6.91
C LYS A 267 21.74 3.49 -7.35
N TYR A 268 20.60 2.82 -7.21
CA TYR A 268 19.32 3.48 -7.36
C TYR A 268 19.17 4.57 -6.31
N GLY A 269 18.64 5.71 -6.69
CA GLY A 269 18.45 6.80 -5.75
C GLY A 269 17.77 8.02 -6.36
N ILE A 270 17.36 8.89 -5.48
CA ILE A 270 16.87 10.23 -5.80
C ILE A 270 17.71 11.22 -5.01
N GLU A 271 18.25 12.22 -5.69
CA GLU A 271 18.82 13.39 -5.04
C GLU A 271 17.74 14.47 -5.00
N SER A 272 17.44 14.97 -3.81
CA SER A 272 16.38 15.94 -3.64
C SER A 272 16.77 17.06 -2.68
N SER A 273 16.24 18.25 -2.95
CA SER A 273 16.25 19.38 -2.03
C SER A 273 14.84 19.95 -2.02
N ILE A 274 14.03 19.51 -1.07
CA ILE A 274 12.59 19.78 -1.04
C ILE A 274 12.25 20.57 0.22
N THR A 275 11.48 21.64 0.07
CA THR A 275 10.87 22.38 1.16
C THR A 275 9.36 22.40 0.97
N LEU A 276 8.62 21.93 1.97
CA LEU A 276 7.16 22.04 2.04
C LEU A 276 6.78 23.01 3.17
N TYR A 277 6.10 24.09 2.82
CA TYR A 277 5.66 25.09 3.79
C TYR A 277 4.31 25.69 3.37
N ASN A 278 3.30 25.63 4.24
CA ASN A 278 1.94 26.15 4.00
C ASN A 278 1.34 25.75 2.64
N ASP A 279 1.36 24.44 2.35
CA ASP A 279 0.87 23.87 1.08
C ASP A 279 1.60 24.33 -0.20
N GLU A 280 2.74 24.98 -0.05
CA GLU A 280 3.63 25.32 -1.16
C GLU A 280 4.88 24.44 -1.11
N ILE A 281 5.27 23.93 -2.28
CA ILE A 281 6.48 23.14 -2.44
C ILE A 281 7.54 23.91 -3.23
N PHE A 282 8.79 23.79 -2.80
CA PHE A 282 9.94 24.40 -3.42
C PHE A 282 11.09 23.40 -3.53
N GLY A 283 11.91 23.53 -4.56
CA GLY A 283 13.14 22.78 -4.67
C GLY A 283 13.27 21.97 -5.94
N THR A 284 14.20 21.01 -5.91
CA THR A 284 14.57 20.21 -7.08
C THR A 284 14.63 18.72 -6.73
N VAL A 285 14.33 17.89 -7.73
CA VAL A 285 14.44 16.43 -7.66
C VAL A 285 15.25 15.96 -8.86
N THR A 286 16.23 15.07 -8.63
CA THR A 286 17.06 14.48 -9.68
C THR A 286 17.03 12.96 -9.57
N ASN A 287 16.66 12.29 -10.64
CA ASN A 287 16.70 10.84 -10.74
C ASN A 287 18.15 10.37 -10.93
N LYS A 288 18.68 9.58 -9.99
CA LYS A 288 20.01 8.95 -10.04
C LYS A 288 19.98 7.50 -10.52
N CYS A 289 18.80 6.98 -10.84
CA CYS A 289 18.69 5.67 -11.45
C CYS A 289 19.20 5.68 -12.89
N PRO A 290 19.67 4.54 -13.42
CA PRO A 290 20.15 4.44 -14.81
C PRO A 290 19.03 4.51 -15.85
N CYS A 291 17.77 4.44 -15.41
CA CYS A 291 16.57 4.44 -16.26
C CYS A 291 15.61 5.56 -15.88
N ALA A 292 14.71 5.91 -16.76
CA ALA A 292 13.64 6.85 -16.49
C ALA A 292 12.64 6.29 -15.47
N ILE A 293 12.20 7.14 -14.55
CA ILE A 293 11.11 6.84 -13.60
C ILE A 293 9.85 7.48 -14.15
N LYS A 294 8.85 6.66 -14.48
CA LYS A 294 7.58 7.09 -15.06
C LYS A 294 6.53 7.36 -13.99
N ASN A 295 5.65 8.32 -14.27
CA ASN A 295 4.53 8.69 -13.40
C ASN A 295 4.97 8.91 -11.94
N ALA A 296 6.10 9.57 -11.75
CA ALA A 296 6.63 9.84 -10.42
C ALA A 296 5.74 10.80 -9.64
N ALA A 297 5.63 10.57 -8.34
CA ALA A 297 4.90 11.42 -7.42
C ALA A 297 5.54 11.43 -6.04
N ILE A 298 5.43 12.57 -5.33
CA ILE A 298 5.76 12.65 -3.91
C ILE A 298 4.50 12.40 -3.10
N ILE A 299 4.61 11.53 -2.12
CA ILE A 299 3.57 11.26 -1.12
C ILE A 299 4.14 11.59 0.25
N MET A 300 3.50 12.50 0.98
CA MET A 300 3.92 12.88 2.33
C MET A 300 2.76 13.47 3.13
N PHE A 301 2.57 13.07 4.37
CA PHE A 301 1.64 13.71 5.34
C PHE A 301 0.25 14.04 4.79
N GLY A 302 -0.35 13.14 4.01
CA GLY A 302 -1.63 13.41 3.36
C GLY A 302 -1.54 14.43 2.21
N LYS A 303 -0.35 14.66 1.68
CA LYS A 303 -0.12 15.48 0.49
C LYS A 303 0.36 14.62 -0.66
N LEU A 304 -0.08 14.97 -1.86
CA LEU A 304 0.36 14.37 -3.11
C LEU A 304 0.86 15.46 -4.05
N ILE A 305 2.05 15.28 -4.60
CA ILE A 305 2.63 16.17 -5.61
C ILE A 305 3.00 15.33 -6.84
N LEU A 306 2.39 15.63 -7.98
CA LEU A 306 2.64 14.91 -9.22
C LEU A 306 3.91 15.45 -9.88
N LEU A 307 4.90 14.58 -10.06
CA LEU A 307 6.15 14.93 -10.73
C LEU A 307 6.12 14.58 -12.22
N GLY A 308 5.31 13.59 -12.64
CA GLY A 308 5.40 13.02 -13.98
C GLY A 308 6.70 12.27 -14.20
N ASP A 309 7.22 12.21 -15.43
CA ASP A 309 8.41 11.42 -15.72
C ASP A 309 9.68 12.14 -15.27
N LEU A 310 10.62 11.35 -14.72
CA LEU A 310 11.94 11.81 -14.27
C LEU A 310 13.02 11.10 -15.09
N GLU A 311 13.65 11.86 -15.97
CA GLU A 311 14.76 11.35 -16.79
C GLU A 311 16.04 11.18 -15.95
N PRO A 312 16.92 10.22 -16.28
CA PRO A 312 18.18 10.01 -15.58
C PRO A 312 19.05 11.26 -15.59
N GLU A 313 19.61 11.63 -14.43
CA GLU A 313 20.54 12.74 -14.22
C GLU A 313 20.02 14.14 -14.62
N VAL A 314 18.71 14.28 -14.90
CA VAL A 314 18.11 15.57 -15.24
C VAL A 314 17.43 16.18 -14.01
N PRO A 315 17.93 17.31 -13.49
CA PRO A 315 17.27 18.01 -12.38
C PRO A 315 15.92 18.57 -12.83
N LYS A 316 14.89 18.31 -12.02
CA LYS A 316 13.54 18.84 -12.22
C LYS A 316 13.22 19.83 -11.12
N ASP A 317 12.93 21.07 -11.48
CA ASP A 317 12.40 22.08 -10.56
C ASP A 317 10.94 21.76 -10.26
N ILE A 318 10.62 21.62 -8.98
CA ILE A 318 9.27 21.32 -8.48
C ILE A 318 8.61 22.52 -7.81
N SER A 319 9.28 23.67 -7.79
CA SER A 319 8.77 24.88 -7.15
C SER A 319 7.46 25.34 -7.76
N GLY A 320 6.45 25.58 -6.90
CA GLY A 320 5.12 26.00 -7.34
C GLY A 320 4.28 24.88 -7.99
N THR A 321 4.76 23.62 -7.97
CA THR A 321 3.94 22.49 -8.39
C THR A 321 2.74 22.36 -7.46
N LYS A 322 1.58 22.01 -8.02
CA LYS A 322 0.34 21.86 -7.26
C LYS A 322 0.48 20.78 -6.19
N VAL A 323 0.17 21.15 -4.97
CA VAL A 323 0.07 20.24 -3.82
C VAL A 323 -1.41 19.86 -3.66
N TYR A 324 -1.70 18.56 -3.71
CA TYR A 324 -3.04 18.03 -3.45
C TYR A 324 -3.11 17.58 -2.00
N THR A 325 -4.13 18.03 -1.29
CA THR A 325 -4.45 17.52 0.04
C THR A 325 -5.35 16.30 -0.11
N VAL A 326 -4.86 15.15 0.35
CA VAL A 326 -5.49 13.85 0.15
C VAL A 326 -5.71 13.18 1.51
N PRO A 327 -6.94 12.93 1.93
CA PRO A 327 -7.18 12.06 3.08
C PRO A 327 -6.70 10.64 2.78
N ILE A 328 -6.22 9.97 3.81
CA ILE A 328 -5.57 8.64 3.72
C ILE A 328 -6.47 7.58 3.07
N ILE A 329 -7.77 7.71 3.25
CA ILE A 329 -8.80 6.78 2.77
C ILE A 329 -8.96 6.75 1.24
N TYR A 330 -8.39 7.68 0.52
CA TYR A 330 -8.61 7.80 -0.93
C TYR A 330 -7.47 7.21 -1.77
N ASN A 331 -7.01 6.03 -1.39
CA ASN A 331 -5.95 5.31 -2.13
C ASN A 331 -6.25 5.20 -3.63
N SER A 332 -7.51 4.89 -3.99
CA SER A 332 -7.94 4.84 -5.39
C SER A 332 -7.88 6.20 -6.08
N SER A 333 -8.22 7.28 -5.38
CA SER A 333 -8.15 8.64 -5.93
C SER A 333 -6.72 9.09 -6.14
N VAL A 334 -5.80 8.76 -5.21
CA VAL A 334 -4.36 8.99 -5.34
C VAL A 334 -3.82 8.25 -6.56
N ALA A 335 -4.14 6.95 -6.66
CA ALA A 335 -3.70 6.13 -7.78
C ALA A 335 -4.24 6.66 -9.12
N ASN A 336 -5.52 7.04 -9.18
CA ASN A 336 -6.15 7.63 -10.37
C ASN A 336 -5.50 8.96 -10.80
N LEU A 337 -5.11 9.80 -9.83
CA LEU A 337 -4.41 11.06 -10.15
C LEU A 337 -3.01 10.81 -10.71
N ILE A 338 -2.25 9.91 -10.10
CA ILE A 338 -0.88 9.60 -10.54
C ILE A 338 -0.90 8.99 -11.95
N THR A 339 -1.79 8.03 -12.20
CA THR A 339 -1.85 7.31 -13.48
C THR A 339 -2.66 8.04 -14.56
N GLY A 340 -3.45 9.05 -14.17
CA GLY A 340 -4.39 9.73 -15.06
C GLY A 340 -5.59 8.84 -15.48
N LEU A 341 -5.90 7.79 -14.71
CA LEU A 341 -7.03 6.90 -14.99
C LEU A 341 -8.34 7.56 -14.51
N LYS A 342 -9.18 8.00 -15.44
CA LYS A 342 -10.41 8.74 -15.11
C LYS A 342 -11.65 7.87 -14.92
N ASN A 343 -11.67 6.65 -15.44
CA ASN A 343 -12.83 5.74 -15.36
C ASN A 343 -12.41 4.29 -15.65
N TYR A 344 -12.62 3.40 -14.70
CA TYR A 344 -12.33 1.96 -14.82
C TYR A 344 -13.09 1.25 -15.95
N ASN A 345 -14.22 1.78 -16.39
CA ASN A 345 -15.15 1.09 -17.29
C ASN A 345 -15.16 1.63 -18.73
N LYS A 346 -14.34 2.60 -19.09
CA LYS A 346 -14.42 3.29 -20.39
C LYS A 346 -13.16 3.24 -21.23
N GLY A 347 -12.14 2.46 -20.86
CA GLY A 347 -10.88 2.36 -21.57
C GLY A 347 -10.72 1.02 -22.30
N SER A 348 -9.98 1.01 -23.37
CA SER A 348 -9.49 -0.20 -24.03
C SER A 348 -8.16 0.09 -24.73
N GLY A 349 -7.32 -0.93 -24.85
CA GLY A 349 -6.00 -0.84 -25.49
C GLY A 349 -4.84 -0.86 -24.49
N ASP A 350 -3.64 -0.99 -25.03
CA ASP A 350 -2.43 -1.25 -24.24
C ASP A 350 -2.14 -0.17 -23.18
N MET A 351 -2.31 1.11 -23.55
CA MET A 351 -2.12 2.23 -22.63
C MET A 351 -3.12 2.21 -21.46
N TYR A 352 -4.35 1.78 -21.68
CA TYR A 352 -5.34 1.65 -20.63
C TYR A 352 -4.97 0.53 -19.65
N ILE A 353 -4.52 -0.60 -20.19
CA ILE A 353 -4.08 -1.74 -19.39
C ILE A 353 -2.87 -1.35 -18.54
N GLU A 354 -1.89 -0.68 -19.14
CA GLU A 354 -0.72 -0.18 -18.41
C GLU A 354 -1.11 0.73 -17.24
N ARG A 355 -1.99 1.69 -17.46
CA ARG A 355 -2.49 2.60 -16.41
C ARG A 355 -3.26 1.86 -15.33
N LEU A 356 -4.03 0.83 -15.70
CA LEU A 356 -4.78 0.01 -14.75
C LEU A 356 -3.82 -0.79 -13.86
N GLU A 357 -2.79 -1.40 -14.45
CA GLU A 357 -1.75 -2.13 -13.72
C GLU A 357 -1.00 -1.22 -12.76
N GLN A 358 -0.58 -0.03 -13.22
CA GLN A 358 0.07 0.97 -12.38
C GLN A 358 -0.85 1.43 -11.24
N ASN A 359 -2.12 1.71 -11.54
CA ASN A 359 -3.11 2.12 -10.56
C ASN A 359 -3.25 1.08 -9.44
N ASN A 360 -3.40 -0.17 -9.82
CA ASN A 360 -3.56 -1.28 -8.89
C ASN A 360 -2.32 -1.46 -7.99
N LEU A 361 -1.13 -1.28 -8.56
CA LEU A 361 0.11 -1.41 -7.80
C LEU A 361 0.31 -0.22 -6.82
N ILE A 362 -0.11 0.98 -7.20
CA ILE A 362 -0.13 2.14 -6.28
C ILE A 362 -1.12 1.87 -5.13
N MET A 363 -2.30 1.33 -5.43
CA MET A 363 -3.27 0.99 -4.39
C MET A 363 -2.70 -0.04 -3.41
N LEU A 364 -2.03 -1.08 -3.91
CA LEU A 364 -1.34 -2.06 -3.07
C LEU A 364 -0.25 -1.39 -2.22
N TYR A 365 0.58 -0.55 -2.82
CA TYR A 365 1.62 0.19 -2.12
C TYR A 365 1.04 1.08 -1.00
N MET A 366 0.02 1.86 -1.30
CA MET A 366 -0.66 2.71 -0.32
C MET A 366 -1.25 1.90 0.83
N TYR A 367 -1.83 0.75 0.51
CA TYR A 367 -2.37 -0.16 1.51
C TYR A 367 -1.30 -0.71 2.46
N LEU A 368 -0.15 -1.12 1.94
CA LEU A 368 0.91 -1.76 2.72
C LEU A 368 1.76 -0.74 3.51
N TYR A 369 2.04 0.42 2.94
CA TYR A 369 3.07 1.33 3.45
C TYR A 369 2.54 2.71 3.87
N HIS A 370 1.36 3.12 3.43
CA HIS A 370 0.80 4.45 3.69
C HIS A 370 -0.57 4.45 4.36
N SER A 371 -0.92 3.38 5.06
CA SER A 371 -2.12 3.36 5.88
C SER A 371 -1.88 4.05 7.22
N GLY A 372 -2.60 5.12 7.51
CA GLY A 372 -2.57 5.78 8.81
C GLY A 372 -1.70 7.04 8.88
N TYR A 373 -1.39 7.45 10.10
CA TYR A 373 -0.50 8.58 10.38
C TYR A 373 0.94 8.17 10.09
N ASN A 374 1.50 8.75 9.03
CA ASN A 374 2.85 8.46 8.58
C ASN A 374 3.67 9.76 8.49
N SER A 375 4.87 9.72 9.04
CA SER A 375 5.82 10.84 9.01
C SER A 375 6.78 10.80 7.83
N ASP A 376 6.70 9.76 6.99
CA ASP A 376 7.66 9.56 5.92
C ASP A 376 7.25 10.28 4.65
N ALA A 377 8.21 10.96 4.03
CA ALA A 377 8.08 11.49 2.69
C ALA A 377 8.70 10.50 1.70
N ARG A 378 7.95 10.14 0.67
CA ARG A 378 8.36 9.17 -0.34
C ARG A 378 8.18 9.70 -1.74
N ILE A 379 9.13 9.42 -2.63
CA ILE A 379 8.91 9.51 -4.07
C ILE A 379 8.64 8.11 -4.57
N ILE A 380 7.50 7.93 -5.23
CA ILE A 380 7.16 6.67 -5.91
C ILE A 380 7.13 6.87 -7.42
N GLY A 381 7.33 5.80 -8.16
CA GLY A 381 7.21 5.81 -9.62
C GLY A 381 7.50 4.44 -10.22
N PHE A 382 7.34 4.31 -11.53
CA PHE A 382 7.49 3.04 -12.25
C PHE A 382 8.73 3.03 -13.13
N ILE A 383 9.32 1.85 -13.29
CA ILE A 383 10.38 1.62 -14.25
C ILE A 383 9.95 0.54 -15.24
N ASP A 384 10.44 0.67 -16.48
CA ASP A 384 10.23 -0.34 -17.55
C ASP A 384 11.25 -1.48 -17.48
N ASP A 385 12.16 -1.45 -16.51
CA ASP A 385 13.18 -2.47 -16.40
C ASP A 385 12.56 -3.78 -15.90
N ASN A 386 12.61 -4.80 -16.72
CA ASN A 386 12.11 -6.13 -16.41
C ASN A 386 13.09 -6.89 -15.51
N GLU A 387 13.40 -6.33 -14.33
CA GLU A 387 14.23 -7.03 -13.33
C GLU A 387 13.64 -8.40 -12.95
N MET A 388 12.33 -8.55 -13.07
CA MET A 388 11.65 -9.82 -12.84
C MET A 388 12.06 -10.91 -13.82
N ASP A 389 12.53 -10.55 -15.03
CA ASP A 389 13.08 -11.52 -15.99
C ASP A 389 14.33 -12.22 -15.48
N TYR A 390 15.00 -11.64 -14.47
CA TYR A 390 16.17 -12.25 -13.84
C TYR A 390 15.82 -13.02 -12.56
N MET A 391 14.70 -12.73 -11.93
CA MET A 391 14.25 -13.40 -10.71
C MET A 391 13.76 -14.83 -10.99
N VAL A 392 13.02 -15.02 -12.08
CA VAL A 392 12.59 -16.36 -12.53
C VAL A 392 13.61 -16.91 -13.51
N LYS A 393 14.18 -18.07 -13.19
CA LYS A 393 15.25 -18.68 -13.99
C LYS A 393 14.80 -19.10 -15.38
N ASP A 394 13.59 -19.60 -15.51
CA ASP A 394 13.04 -20.03 -16.79
C ASP A 394 12.42 -18.83 -17.55
N LYS A 395 13.17 -18.32 -18.52
CA LYS A 395 12.78 -17.17 -19.34
C LYS A 395 11.65 -17.45 -20.33
N ASN A 396 11.26 -18.72 -20.51
CA ASN A 396 10.20 -19.09 -21.46
C ASN A 396 8.81 -19.03 -20.79
N ILE A 397 8.74 -18.88 -19.47
CA ILE A 397 7.46 -18.75 -18.76
C ILE A 397 6.88 -17.37 -19.07
N GLU A 398 5.67 -17.36 -19.62
CA GLU A 398 4.96 -16.10 -19.88
C GLU A 398 4.70 -15.35 -18.57
N ASN A 399 4.97 -14.06 -18.58
CA ASN A 399 4.75 -13.24 -17.42
C ASN A 399 4.13 -11.88 -17.76
N SER A 400 3.49 -11.28 -16.78
CA SER A 400 2.98 -9.91 -16.84
C SER A 400 3.02 -9.30 -15.45
N GLY A 401 3.36 -8.03 -15.35
CA GLY A 401 3.38 -7.32 -14.07
C GLY A 401 4.10 -5.99 -14.16
N ARG A 402 4.25 -5.34 -13.01
CA ARG A 402 4.88 -4.03 -12.89
C ARG A 402 5.76 -3.94 -11.65
N ASN A 403 6.77 -3.10 -11.73
CA ASN A 403 7.65 -2.77 -10.63
C ASN A 403 7.48 -1.29 -10.25
N LEU A 404 7.12 -1.05 -8.99
CA LEU A 404 7.02 0.28 -8.38
C LEU A 404 8.27 0.49 -7.52
N LEU A 405 8.99 1.57 -7.77
CA LEU A 405 10.07 2.04 -6.92
C LEU A 405 9.52 3.02 -5.89
N SER A 406 10.05 2.94 -4.68
CA SER A 406 9.80 3.89 -3.59
C SER A 406 11.13 4.36 -3.03
N PHE A 407 11.29 5.67 -2.85
CA PHE A 407 12.52 6.28 -2.36
C PHE A 407 12.24 7.14 -1.13
N ASP A 408 13.09 7.01 -0.12
CA ASP A 408 13.16 7.98 0.97
C ASP A 408 13.55 9.36 0.44
N VAL A 409 12.89 10.38 0.94
CA VAL A 409 13.16 11.77 0.56
C VAL A 409 13.39 12.60 1.80
N GLU A 410 14.54 13.25 1.86
CA GLU A 410 14.78 14.29 2.85
C GLU A 410 14.07 15.59 2.42
N PHE A 411 13.33 16.19 3.34
CA PHE A 411 12.64 17.45 3.11
C PHE A 411 12.83 18.41 4.28
N SER A 412 12.74 19.69 3.99
CA SER A 412 12.68 20.76 4.99
C SER A 412 11.23 21.20 5.16
N ASN A 413 10.85 21.44 6.39
CA ASN A 413 9.56 22.04 6.74
C ASN A 413 9.72 23.45 7.32
N SER A 414 10.86 24.06 7.14
CA SER A 414 11.19 25.39 7.69
C SER A 414 11.48 26.40 6.59
N LEU A 415 10.86 27.56 6.68
CA LEU A 415 11.04 28.68 5.79
C LEU A 415 11.18 29.97 6.61
N ASN A 416 12.23 30.75 6.39
CA ASN A 416 12.46 32.03 7.05
C ASN A 416 12.40 31.99 8.60
N GLY A 417 12.81 30.86 9.19
CA GLY A 417 12.81 30.68 10.66
C GLY A 417 11.45 30.28 11.26
N SER A 418 10.44 30.08 10.43
CA SER A 418 9.17 29.45 10.82
C SER A 418 9.16 28.00 10.37
N THR A 419 8.61 27.11 11.18
CA THR A 419 8.48 25.70 10.91
C THR A 419 7.01 25.35 10.70
N TYR A 420 6.73 24.55 9.66
CA TYR A 420 5.43 24.00 9.34
C TYR A 420 5.39 22.52 9.73
N GLN A 421 4.33 22.07 10.37
CA GLN A 421 4.17 20.68 10.76
C GLN A 421 2.74 20.21 10.49
N SER A 422 2.60 19.17 9.66
CA SER A 422 1.34 18.46 9.53
C SER A 422 1.06 17.62 10.78
N ILE A 423 -0.17 17.68 11.29
CA ILE A 423 -0.59 16.89 12.45
C ILE A 423 -0.74 15.40 12.10
N LEU A 424 -0.80 15.05 10.82
CA LEU A 424 -0.85 13.65 10.36
C LEU A 424 0.39 12.82 10.73
N ALA A 425 1.47 13.47 11.18
CA ALA A 425 2.64 12.76 11.68
C ALA A 425 2.37 11.96 12.97
N LYS A 426 1.30 12.29 13.71
CA LYS A 426 0.91 11.60 14.95
C LYS A 426 -0.60 11.42 15.02
N SER A 427 -1.04 10.19 15.32
CA SER A 427 -2.46 9.91 15.57
C SER A 427 -2.96 10.68 16.79
N PRO A 428 -4.13 11.33 16.74
CA PRO A 428 -4.74 11.94 17.90
C PRO A 428 -5.16 10.88 18.93
N ALA A 429 -5.20 11.24 20.19
CA ALA A 429 -5.81 10.42 21.22
C ALA A 429 -7.34 10.45 21.10
N ILE A 430 -7.97 9.29 21.10
CA ILE A 430 -9.44 9.16 21.06
C ILE A 430 -9.99 9.29 22.47
N ILE A 431 -10.72 10.35 22.74
CA ILE A 431 -11.38 10.59 24.04
C ILE A 431 -12.80 9.99 24.02
N GLY A 432 -13.47 9.98 22.86
CA GLY A 432 -14.81 9.40 22.71
C GLY A 432 -15.27 9.35 21.26
N GLY A 433 -16.29 8.53 21.02
CA GLY A 433 -16.88 8.31 19.70
C GLY A 433 -16.14 7.30 18.82
N GLY A 434 -16.72 6.98 17.67
CA GLY A 434 -16.15 6.07 16.68
C GLY A 434 -15.21 6.79 15.72
N TYR A 435 -13.93 6.47 15.77
CA TYR A 435 -12.91 7.07 14.91
C TYR A 435 -11.94 6.01 14.39
N ASP A 436 -11.73 6.02 13.08
CA ASP A 436 -10.71 5.23 12.42
C ASP A 436 -9.47 6.09 12.13
N SER A 437 -8.41 5.86 12.89
CA SER A 437 -7.15 6.62 12.77
C SER A 437 -6.39 6.36 11.49
N ARG A 438 -6.62 5.23 10.81
CA ARG A 438 -5.96 4.92 9.53
C ARG A 438 -6.45 5.82 8.41
N ASN A 439 -7.75 6.06 8.44
CA ASN A 439 -8.44 6.78 7.38
C ASN A 439 -8.77 8.23 7.76
N ASN A 440 -8.44 8.67 8.98
CA ASN A 440 -8.86 9.94 9.53
C ASN A 440 -10.37 10.17 9.38
N THR A 441 -11.17 9.12 9.68
CA THR A 441 -12.63 9.15 9.51
C THR A 441 -13.36 8.92 10.81
N MET A 442 -14.48 9.58 10.96
CA MET A 442 -15.46 9.26 12.00
C MET A 442 -16.57 8.36 11.45
N TYR A 443 -17.14 7.54 12.32
CA TYR A 443 -18.29 6.67 12.03
C TYR A 443 -19.23 6.57 13.23
N GLY A 444 -20.48 6.22 12.96
CA GLY A 444 -21.52 6.18 13.98
C GLY A 444 -22.19 7.55 14.19
N LEU A 445 -23.12 7.59 15.12
CA LEU A 445 -23.93 8.79 15.41
C LEU A 445 -23.44 9.56 16.66
N ASP A 446 -22.51 8.98 17.41
CA ASP A 446 -21.98 9.62 18.61
C ASP A 446 -20.92 10.67 18.24
N PRO A 447 -20.84 11.78 18.98
CA PRO A 447 -19.79 12.77 18.81
C PRO A 447 -18.40 12.16 18.96
N VAL A 448 -17.52 12.44 18.01
CA VAL A 448 -16.11 12.06 18.09
C VAL A 448 -15.32 13.16 18.77
N ILE A 449 -14.57 12.79 19.80
CA ILE A 449 -13.71 13.71 20.56
C ILE A 449 -12.28 13.24 20.42
N LEU A 450 -11.45 14.09 19.82
CA LEU A 450 -10.05 13.82 19.54
C LEU A 450 -9.16 14.85 20.25
N GLU A 451 -8.08 14.36 20.87
CA GLU A 451 -7.02 15.22 21.42
C GLU A 451 -5.79 15.15 20.53
N TYR A 452 -5.43 16.29 19.95
CA TYR A 452 -4.30 16.47 19.05
C TYR A 452 -3.09 17.01 19.80
N GLN A 453 -1.92 16.42 19.55
CA GLN A 453 -0.63 16.92 20.01
C GLN A 453 -0.05 17.85 18.95
N LEU A 454 -0.10 19.15 19.15
CA LEU A 454 0.27 20.17 18.16
C LEU A 454 1.77 20.56 18.14
N GLY A 455 2.65 19.71 18.67
CA GLY A 455 4.09 19.99 18.73
C GLY A 455 4.54 20.53 20.08
N THR A 456 5.32 19.73 20.81
CA THR A 456 5.79 20.06 22.17
C THR A 456 6.87 21.13 22.16
N ASP A 457 7.69 21.17 21.11
CA ASP A 457 8.88 22.03 21.03
C ASP A 457 8.67 23.27 20.16
N MET A 458 7.40 23.62 19.89
CA MET A 458 7.04 24.72 19.01
C MET A 458 6.21 25.77 19.75
N ASN A 459 6.51 27.04 19.52
CA ASN A 459 5.60 28.14 19.78
C ASN A 459 4.68 28.27 18.58
N ILE A 460 3.43 27.82 18.70
CA ILE A 460 2.46 27.83 17.63
C ILE A 460 2.04 29.27 17.34
N ASP A 461 2.19 29.69 16.10
CA ASP A 461 1.73 30.99 15.61
C ASP A 461 0.37 30.85 14.92
N GLU A 462 0.14 29.75 14.18
CA GLU A 462 -1.11 29.50 13.46
C GLU A 462 -1.45 28.00 13.44
N LEU A 463 -2.75 27.69 13.43
CA LEU A 463 -3.34 26.37 13.16
C LEU A 463 -4.18 26.48 11.90
N HIS A 464 -3.97 25.55 10.96
CA HIS A 464 -4.72 25.48 9.72
C HIS A 464 -5.56 24.18 9.66
N PHE A 465 -6.80 24.32 9.23
CA PHE A 465 -7.67 23.22 8.83
C PHE A 465 -7.58 23.07 7.32
N GLU A 466 -6.94 22.03 6.88
CA GLU A 466 -6.67 21.81 5.46
C GLU A 466 -7.89 21.22 4.78
N LYS A 467 -8.31 21.85 3.70
CA LYS A 467 -9.42 21.36 2.87
C LYS A 467 -8.92 20.31 1.90
N ILE A 468 -9.70 19.23 1.78
CA ILE A 468 -9.47 18.20 0.76
C ILE A 468 -9.56 18.85 -0.62
N SER A 469 -8.60 18.55 -1.49
CA SER A 469 -8.58 19.08 -2.86
C SER A 469 -9.81 18.63 -3.64
N GLY A 470 -10.45 19.57 -4.36
CA GLY A 470 -11.72 19.32 -5.06
C GLY A 470 -11.62 18.17 -6.07
N GLU A 471 -10.49 18.07 -6.80
CA GLU A 471 -10.26 16.96 -7.74
C GLU A 471 -10.24 15.59 -7.07
N ILE A 472 -9.85 15.55 -5.80
CA ILE A 472 -9.88 14.31 -5.00
C ILE A 472 -11.31 14.01 -4.58
N SER A 473 -12.07 15.01 -4.13
CA SER A 473 -13.45 14.82 -3.71
C SER A 473 -14.36 14.33 -4.85
N ASP A 474 -14.07 14.75 -6.08
CA ASP A 474 -14.83 14.32 -7.28
C ASP A 474 -14.55 12.86 -7.69
N LEU A 475 -13.49 12.24 -7.15
CA LEU A 475 -13.11 10.86 -7.44
C LEU A 475 -13.61 9.86 -6.38
N VAL A 476 -14.23 10.34 -5.33
CA VAL A 476 -14.69 9.53 -4.21
C VAL A 476 -16.12 9.04 -4.44
N ASP A 477 -16.38 7.80 -4.04
CA ASP A 477 -17.73 7.25 -4.03
C ASP A 477 -18.54 7.86 -2.88
N PRO A 478 -19.55 8.70 -3.18
CA PRO A 478 -20.33 9.38 -2.14
C PRO A 478 -21.20 8.41 -1.33
N ASP A 479 -21.43 7.18 -1.81
CA ASP A 479 -22.21 6.17 -1.09
C ASP A 479 -21.42 5.52 0.06
N ILE A 480 -20.09 5.69 0.06
CA ILE A 480 -19.21 5.11 1.07
C ILE A 480 -18.66 6.18 2.02
N TYR A 481 -18.32 7.35 1.48
CA TYR A 481 -17.61 8.39 2.20
C TYR A 481 -18.16 9.79 1.94
N GLU A 482 -18.16 10.61 3.00
CA GLU A 482 -18.45 12.03 2.93
C GLU A 482 -17.31 12.85 3.54
N ILE A 483 -17.19 14.10 3.12
CA ILE A 483 -16.32 15.09 3.75
C ILE A 483 -17.10 15.74 4.91
N PHE A 484 -16.45 15.92 6.04
CA PHE A 484 -17.05 16.53 7.22
C PHE A 484 -17.69 17.90 6.93
N LYS A 485 -18.97 18.01 7.26
CA LYS A 485 -19.80 19.23 7.14
C LYS A 485 -20.54 19.54 8.44
N GLY A 486 -20.35 18.70 9.45
CA GLY A 486 -21.03 18.78 10.73
C GLY A 486 -20.58 19.94 11.61
N GLU A 487 -20.88 19.85 12.89
CA GLU A 487 -20.48 20.85 13.89
C GLU A 487 -19.13 20.51 14.49
N MET A 488 -18.24 21.50 14.57
CA MET A 488 -16.93 21.41 15.21
C MET A 488 -16.89 22.32 16.44
N SER A 489 -16.38 21.81 17.57
CA SER A 489 -16.24 22.58 18.80
C SER A 489 -14.87 22.36 19.44
N PHE A 490 -14.24 23.43 19.92
CA PHE A 490 -12.96 23.39 20.62
C PHE A 490 -13.15 23.42 22.13
N PHE A 491 -12.42 22.57 22.84
CA PHE A 491 -12.42 22.59 24.29
C PHE A 491 -11.65 23.79 24.82
N ASN A 492 -12.33 24.66 25.55
CA ASN A 492 -11.76 25.86 26.15
C ASN A 492 -11.26 25.53 27.56
N TYR A 493 -9.93 25.48 27.72
CA TYR A 493 -9.29 25.15 28.99
C TYR A 493 -9.50 26.21 30.11
N ARG A 494 -9.90 27.45 29.73
CA ARG A 494 -10.18 28.51 30.72
C ARG A 494 -11.58 28.40 31.29
N THR A 495 -12.55 28.04 30.46
CA THR A 495 -13.97 27.97 30.88
C THR A 495 -14.44 26.55 31.15
N ASN A 496 -13.62 25.55 30.84
CA ASN A 496 -13.92 24.12 30.92
C ASN A 496 -15.20 23.72 30.17
N ARG A 497 -15.37 24.28 28.96
CA ARG A 497 -16.53 24.05 28.07
C ARG A 497 -16.08 23.94 26.60
N TYR A 498 -16.96 23.38 25.79
CA TYR A 498 -16.78 23.36 24.34
C TYR A 498 -17.37 24.63 23.72
N ASP A 499 -16.58 25.35 22.94
CA ASP A 499 -16.99 26.50 22.17
C ASP A 499 -17.17 26.10 20.70
N LEU A 500 -18.37 26.30 20.15
CA LEU A 500 -18.69 26.01 18.75
C LEU A 500 -17.83 26.87 17.82
N LYS A 501 -17.32 26.27 16.74
CA LYS A 501 -16.52 26.92 15.71
C LYS A 501 -17.18 26.83 14.35
N SER A 502 -16.95 27.85 13.52
CA SER A 502 -17.42 27.81 12.13
C SER A 502 -16.46 26.96 11.29
N ASN A 503 -17.00 26.08 10.47
CA ASN A 503 -16.24 25.29 9.49
C ASN A 503 -15.68 26.14 8.32
N ASP A 504 -16.14 27.40 8.19
CA ASP A 504 -15.62 28.32 7.17
C ASP A 504 -14.27 28.91 7.55
N VAL A 505 -13.95 28.92 8.87
CA VAL A 505 -12.66 29.40 9.36
C VAL A 505 -11.64 28.30 9.22
N VAL A 506 -10.69 28.52 8.32
CA VAL A 506 -9.63 27.54 8.02
C VAL A 506 -8.30 27.82 8.76
N THR A 507 -8.15 29.02 9.30
CA THR A 507 -6.90 29.43 10.00
C THR A 507 -7.26 30.11 11.31
N TYR A 508 -6.57 29.71 12.38
CA TYR A 508 -6.65 30.31 13.70
C TYR A 508 -5.28 30.82 14.11
N THR A 509 -5.23 32.09 14.51
CA THR A 509 -4.01 32.73 14.99
C THR A 509 -3.69 32.32 16.44
N LYS A 510 -2.47 32.60 16.89
CA LYS A 510 -2.02 32.32 18.25
C LYS A 510 -2.94 32.89 19.34
N GLU A 511 -3.42 34.12 19.14
CA GLU A 511 -4.33 34.79 20.07
C GLU A 511 -5.68 34.09 20.18
N GLU A 512 -6.19 33.63 19.03
CA GLU A 512 -7.46 32.90 18.96
C GLU A 512 -7.33 31.48 19.53
N LEU A 513 -6.16 30.86 19.42
CA LEU A 513 -5.88 29.51 19.94
C LEU A 513 -5.60 29.51 21.45
N ALA A 514 -5.16 30.62 22.03
CA ALA A 514 -4.71 30.67 23.41
C ALA A 514 -5.69 30.10 24.47
N PRO A 515 -7.03 30.19 24.35
CA PRO A 515 -7.96 29.53 25.26
C PRO A 515 -8.08 28.02 25.07
N TYR A 516 -7.70 27.49 23.89
CA TYR A 516 -7.93 26.11 23.46
C TYR A 516 -6.68 25.24 23.49
N LEU A 517 -5.52 25.82 23.81
CA LEU A 517 -4.26 25.10 23.97
C LEU A 517 -3.99 24.81 25.44
N SER A 518 -3.66 23.55 25.73
CA SER A 518 -3.09 23.17 27.02
C SER A 518 -1.65 23.70 27.17
N PRO A 519 -1.08 23.69 28.38
CA PRO A 519 0.34 24.04 28.59
C PRO A 519 1.33 23.19 27.80
N SER A 520 0.92 21.97 27.38
CA SER A 520 1.71 21.04 26.56
C SER A 520 1.40 21.11 25.08
N ASN A 521 0.73 22.17 24.60
CA ASN A 521 0.28 22.31 23.21
C ASN A 521 -0.64 21.17 22.73
N THR A 522 -1.48 20.63 23.62
CA THR A 522 -2.56 19.75 23.18
C THR A 522 -3.83 20.54 22.94
N MET A 523 -4.62 20.09 21.98
CA MET A 523 -5.91 20.68 21.62
C MET A 523 -6.96 19.59 21.49
N THR A 524 -8.10 19.75 22.18
CA THR A 524 -9.21 18.81 22.13
C THR A 524 -10.32 19.37 21.23
N ILE A 525 -10.69 18.61 20.22
CA ILE A 525 -11.73 18.96 19.25
C ILE A 525 -12.85 17.92 19.32
N ARG A 526 -14.08 18.40 19.36
CA ARG A 526 -15.29 17.59 19.27
C ARG A 526 -15.91 17.79 17.89
N TYR A 527 -16.15 16.70 17.19
CA TYR A 527 -16.83 16.64 15.89
C TYR A 527 -18.19 15.98 16.04
N VAL A 528 -19.21 16.55 15.44
CA VAL A 528 -20.58 16.02 15.40
C VAL A 528 -21.06 16.02 13.96
N ASP A 529 -21.38 14.86 13.44
CA ASP A 529 -21.99 14.71 12.11
C ASP A 529 -23.10 13.67 12.17
N ILE A 530 -24.13 13.82 11.34
CA ILE A 530 -25.31 12.93 11.32
C ILE A 530 -25.30 12.12 10.02
N SER A 531 -24.13 11.72 9.56
CA SER A 531 -24.03 10.89 8.37
C SER A 531 -24.17 9.41 8.69
N SER A 532 -24.76 8.65 7.76
CA SER A 532 -24.83 7.18 7.83
C SER A 532 -23.62 6.49 7.21
N VAL A 533 -22.72 7.25 6.60
CA VAL A 533 -21.48 6.78 5.96
C VAL A 533 -20.25 7.21 6.77
N MET A 534 -19.06 6.76 6.37
CA MET A 534 -17.83 7.24 6.98
C MET A 534 -17.55 8.68 6.58
N VAL A 535 -17.23 9.53 7.56
CA VAL A 535 -17.01 10.97 7.34
C VAL A 535 -15.53 11.29 7.52
N ALA A 536 -14.88 11.78 6.48
CA ALA A 536 -13.49 12.21 6.51
C ALA A 536 -13.35 13.52 7.30
N LEU A 537 -12.57 13.50 8.38
CA LEU A 537 -12.32 14.67 9.20
C LEU A 537 -11.31 15.62 8.53
N PRO A 538 -11.36 16.93 8.84
CA PRO A 538 -10.38 17.89 8.37
C PRO A 538 -8.96 17.48 8.82
N MET A 539 -7.99 17.71 7.94
CA MET A 539 -6.58 17.56 8.28
C MET A 539 -6.08 18.86 8.91
N LEU A 540 -5.20 18.71 9.90
CA LEU A 540 -4.67 19.84 10.63
C LEU A 540 -3.19 20.01 10.34
N SER A 541 -2.74 21.26 10.27
CA SER A 541 -1.34 21.63 10.29
C SER A 541 -1.09 22.85 11.16
N VAL A 542 0.11 22.98 11.66
CA VAL A 542 0.52 24.12 12.49
C VAL A 542 1.76 24.77 11.91
N SER A 543 1.84 26.10 12.03
CA SER A 543 3.06 26.83 11.79
C SER A 543 3.50 27.57 13.04
N GLY A 544 4.81 27.74 13.22
CA GLY A 544 5.35 28.38 14.39
C GLY A 544 6.87 28.35 14.42
N ARG A 545 7.44 28.71 15.57
CA ARG A 545 8.90 28.75 15.77
C ARG A 545 9.30 27.69 16.78
N LEU A 546 10.35 26.95 16.48
CA LEU A 546 10.94 26.03 17.46
C LEU A 546 11.41 26.82 18.68
N ARG A 547 11.23 26.22 19.86
CA ARG A 547 11.60 26.81 21.17
C ARG A 547 13.10 26.80 21.38
#